data_9907216d78ff4c7cc05abb1ee5631653
#
_entry.id   9907216d78ff4c7cc05abb1ee5631653
#
_cell.length_a   1.000
_cell.length_b   1.000
_cell.length_c   1.000
_cell.angle_alpha   90.00
_cell.angle_beta   90.00
_cell.angle_gamma   90.00
#
_symmetry.space_group_name_H-M   'P 1'
#
loop_
_entity.id
_entity.type
_entity.pdbx_description
1 polymer ?
#
loop_
_entity_poly.entity_id
_entity_poly.type
_entity_poly.pdbx_seq_one_letter_code
_entity_poly.pdbx_strand_id
1 'polypeptide(L)'
;MKPVIAMPKLSNDPFRIYMKSKYVFSLWRGGARVRWIPPENTEANRAVLLGCDGLLMPGGADIEPARYGQETIKECGKIDLARDAAEWWMLDAFLPTRKPVLGICRGIQMLNVFCGGTLHQHIPNHSDFKSRATGCHAVRIQPNTMLAGMLQTKQIKVNSLHHQAVDSLGEDLVVCAVSEDGFVEAVSHKNHPFFLGVQWHPEHMSRKDPLQQKIFDVFVRKCRT
;
A
#
# COMPACT_ATOMS: atom_id res chain seq x y z
N MET A 1 -4.94 -3.62 -24.45
CA MET A 1 -4.86 -2.19 -24.00
C MET A 1 -3.95 -2.09 -22.77
N LYS A 2 -3.43 -0.87 -22.44
CA LYS A 2 -2.70 -0.67 -21.19
C LYS A 2 -3.69 -0.64 -20.04
N PRO A 3 -3.51 -1.42 -18.96
CA PRO A 3 -4.43 -1.40 -17.82
C PRO A 3 -4.47 -0.02 -17.15
N VAL A 4 -5.63 0.31 -16.60
CA VAL A 4 -5.90 1.57 -15.90
C VAL A 4 -5.94 1.29 -14.40
N ILE A 5 -5.04 1.91 -13.65
CA ILE A 5 -4.92 1.75 -12.20
C ILE A 5 -5.57 2.96 -11.51
N ALA A 6 -6.57 2.68 -10.69
CA ALA A 6 -7.17 3.69 -9.82
C ALA A 6 -6.20 4.09 -8.70
N MET A 7 -6.11 5.38 -8.42
CA MET A 7 -5.42 5.94 -7.26
C MET A 7 -6.25 7.07 -6.64
N PRO A 8 -6.32 7.19 -5.30
CA PRO A 8 -7.03 8.29 -4.66
C PRO A 8 -6.45 9.67 -5.01
N LYS A 9 -7.31 10.62 -5.39
CA LYS A 9 -6.93 12.03 -5.60
C LYS A 9 -7.07 12.79 -4.28
N LEU A 10 -6.03 12.80 -3.45
CA LEU A 10 -6.12 13.22 -2.06
C LEU A 10 -5.55 14.62 -1.76
N SER A 11 -5.01 15.34 -2.74
CA SER A 11 -4.46 16.68 -2.54
C SER A 11 -4.12 17.37 -3.86
N ASN A 12 -4.28 18.68 -3.89
CA ASN A 12 -3.77 19.56 -4.95
C ASN A 12 -2.40 20.20 -4.58
N ASP A 13 -1.83 19.85 -3.43
CA ASP A 13 -0.50 20.32 -2.98
C ASP A 13 0.58 19.85 -3.97
N PRO A 14 1.40 20.77 -4.54
CA PRO A 14 2.45 20.45 -5.52
C PRO A 14 3.47 19.43 -4.99
N PHE A 15 3.87 19.51 -3.72
CA PHE A 15 4.81 18.56 -3.12
C PHE A 15 4.21 17.15 -3.05
N ARG A 16 2.96 17.03 -2.63
CA ARG A 16 2.25 15.75 -2.58
C ARG A 16 2.02 15.19 -3.98
N ILE A 17 1.75 16.04 -4.98
CA ILE A 17 1.66 15.65 -6.39
C ILE A 17 3.02 15.10 -6.87
N TYR A 18 4.13 15.79 -6.55
CA TYR A 18 5.47 15.30 -6.88
C TYR A 18 5.77 13.94 -6.23
N MET A 19 5.45 13.75 -4.96
CA MET A 19 5.64 12.47 -4.30
C MET A 19 4.83 11.34 -4.97
N LYS A 20 3.60 11.66 -5.41
CA LYS A 20 2.76 10.70 -6.16
C LYS A 20 3.31 10.38 -7.55
N SER A 21 4.10 11.27 -8.17
CA SER A 21 4.69 11.02 -9.49
C SER A 21 5.57 9.77 -9.52
N LYS A 22 6.17 9.36 -8.39
CA LYS A 22 6.97 8.13 -8.28
C LYS A 22 6.13 6.86 -8.43
N TYR A 23 4.93 6.83 -7.84
CA TYR A 23 3.98 5.73 -8.07
C TYR A 23 3.58 5.68 -9.56
N VAL A 24 3.21 6.84 -10.12
CA VAL A 24 2.85 6.96 -11.54
C VAL A 24 3.98 6.47 -12.44
N PHE A 25 5.22 6.86 -12.15
CA PHE A 25 6.40 6.43 -12.91
C PHE A 25 6.61 4.91 -12.84
N SER A 26 6.51 4.30 -11.64
CA SER A 26 6.68 2.85 -11.47
C SER A 26 5.58 2.07 -12.18
N LEU A 27 4.33 2.54 -12.10
CA LEU A 27 3.20 1.96 -12.83
C LEU A 27 3.34 2.10 -14.35
N TRP A 28 3.77 3.27 -14.82
CA TRP A 28 4.03 3.52 -16.24
C TRP A 28 5.12 2.61 -16.80
N ARG A 29 6.21 2.40 -16.06
CA ARG A 29 7.25 1.41 -16.41
C ARG A 29 6.69 -0.01 -16.51
N GLY A 30 5.77 -0.40 -15.64
CA GLY A 30 5.04 -1.67 -15.71
C GLY A 30 4.05 -1.74 -16.90
N GLY A 31 3.82 -0.62 -17.59
CA GLY A 31 2.96 -0.52 -18.75
C GLY A 31 1.50 -0.15 -18.44
N ALA A 32 1.21 0.43 -17.29
CA ALA A 32 -0.12 0.92 -16.90
C ALA A 32 -0.32 2.42 -17.14
N ARG A 33 -1.58 2.86 -16.99
CA ARG A 33 -1.98 4.26 -16.86
C ARG A 33 -2.62 4.46 -15.49
N VAL A 34 -2.60 5.69 -14.95
CA VAL A 34 -3.24 6.03 -13.69
C VAL A 34 -4.52 6.81 -13.95
N ARG A 35 -5.57 6.46 -13.20
CA ARG A 35 -6.82 7.20 -13.08
C ARG A 35 -6.94 7.72 -11.64
N TRP A 36 -6.97 9.03 -11.48
CA TRP A 36 -7.20 9.65 -10.19
C TRP A 36 -8.68 9.60 -9.85
N ILE A 37 -9.01 9.06 -8.67
CA ILE A 37 -10.39 8.96 -8.18
C ILE A 37 -10.63 10.08 -7.17
N PRO A 38 -11.61 10.96 -7.38
CA PRO A 38 -11.99 11.98 -6.42
C PRO A 38 -12.41 11.38 -5.07
N PRO A 39 -12.26 12.13 -3.94
CA PRO A 39 -12.55 11.59 -2.60
C PRO A 39 -14.04 11.41 -2.32
N GLU A 40 -14.91 12.11 -3.04
CA GLU A 40 -16.36 12.08 -2.82
C GLU A 40 -16.96 10.74 -3.26
N ASN A 41 -17.76 10.13 -2.37
CA ASN A 41 -18.47 8.87 -2.65
C ASN A 41 -19.75 9.14 -3.45
N THR A 42 -19.60 9.43 -4.73
CA THR A 42 -20.72 9.62 -5.68
C THR A 42 -20.86 8.42 -6.61
N GLU A 43 -22.04 8.23 -7.19
CA GLU A 43 -22.28 7.20 -8.20
C GLU A 43 -21.33 7.31 -9.39
N ALA A 44 -21.09 8.55 -9.87
CA ALA A 44 -20.14 8.81 -10.95
C ALA A 44 -18.72 8.39 -10.59
N ASN A 45 -18.23 8.71 -9.38
CA ASN A 45 -16.89 8.32 -8.93
C ASN A 45 -16.78 6.82 -8.70
N ARG A 46 -17.84 6.16 -8.20
CA ARG A 46 -17.91 4.70 -8.11
C ARG A 46 -17.83 4.04 -9.48
N ALA A 47 -18.58 4.54 -10.46
CA ALA A 47 -18.54 4.03 -11.84
C ALA A 47 -17.14 4.14 -12.45
N VAL A 48 -16.47 5.29 -12.26
CA VAL A 48 -15.08 5.50 -12.72
C VAL A 48 -14.12 4.53 -12.03
N LEU A 49 -14.23 4.34 -10.70
CA LEU A 49 -13.42 3.40 -9.94
C LEU A 49 -13.60 1.96 -10.43
N LEU A 50 -14.84 1.50 -10.56
CA LEU A 50 -15.17 0.13 -10.97
C LEU A 50 -14.78 -0.17 -12.42
N GLY A 51 -14.68 0.87 -13.28
CA GLY A 51 -14.13 0.79 -14.64
C GLY A 51 -12.61 0.64 -14.71
N CYS A 52 -11.88 0.77 -13.59
CA CYS A 52 -10.44 0.55 -13.55
C CYS A 52 -10.09 -0.95 -13.42
N ASP A 53 -8.86 -1.32 -13.81
CA ASP A 53 -8.38 -2.70 -13.83
C ASP A 53 -7.64 -3.11 -12.55
N GLY A 54 -7.27 -2.14 -11.71
CA GLY A 54 -6.60 -2.35 -10.42
C GLY A 54 -6.69 -1.10 -9.55
N LEU A 55 -6.44 -1.25 -8.25
CA LEU A 55 -6.44 -0.18 -7.25
C LEU A 55 -5.09 -0.12 -6.54
N LEU A 56 -4.46 1.06 -6.50
CA LEU A 56 -3.28 1.33 -5.68
C LEU A 56 -3.64 2.31 -4.56
N MET A 57 -3.41 1.88 -3.31
CA MET A 57 -3.55 2.69 -2.09
C MET A 57 -2.18 3.22 -1.68
N PRO A 58 -1.91 4.54 -1.80
CA PRO A 58 -0.57 5.09 -1.57
C PRO A 58 -0.29 5.41 -0.11
N GLY A 59 0.99 5.64 0.21
CA GLY A 59 1.45 6.14 1.51
C GLY A 59 0.87 7.50 1.91
N GLY A 60 0.97 7.86 3.20
CA GLY A 60 0.45 9.15 3.69
C GLY A 60 0.37 9.29 5.21
N ALA A 61 -0.53 10.15 5.66
CA ALA A 61 -0.81 10.45 7.06
C ALA A 61 -1.40 9.23 7.80
N ASP A 62 -1.42 9.26 9.11
CA ASP A 62 -1.91 8.17 9.95
C ASP A 62 -3.41 7.94 9.77
N ILE A 63 -3.84 6.71 9.98
CA ILE A 63 -5.25 6.32 10.01
C ILE A 63 -5.80 6.63 11.40
N GLU A 64 -7.04 7.14 11.45
CA GLU A 64 -7.73 7.40 12.71
C GLU A 64 -7.82 6.14 13.58
N PRO A 65 -7.28 6.14 14.82
CA PRO A 65 -7.28 4.97 15.69
C PRO A 65 -8.65 4.41 16.04
N ALA A 66 -9.68 5.25 16.07
CA ALA A 66 -11.07 4.83 16.29
C ALA A 66 -11.54 3.81 15.22
N ARG A 67 -10.97 3.81 14.02
CA ARG A 67 -11.31 2.86 12.94
C ARG A 67 -10.88 1.42 13.23
N TYR A 68 -9.93 1.24 14.14
CA TYR A 68 -9.49 -0.08 14.61
C TYR A 68 -9.65 -0.25 16.12
N GLY A 69 -10.62 0.49 16.70
CA GLY A 69 -11.08 0.30 18.07
C GLY A 69 -10.12 0.79 19.15
N GLN A 70 -9.22 1.73 18.83
CA GLN A 70 -8.25 2.28 19.78
C GLN A 70 -8.48 3.78 20.03
N GLU A 71 -8.08 4.25 21.20
CA GLU A 71 -7.95 5.67 21.49
C GLU A 71 -6.66 6.22 20.88
N THR A 72 -6.68 7.50 20.45
CA THR A 72 -5.49 8.16 19.87
C THR A 72 -4.46 8.43 20.96
N ILE A 73 -3.25 7.91 20.79
CA ILE A 73 -2.12 8.19 21.69
C ILE A 73 -1.40 9.48 21.28
N LYS A 74 -0.56 10.02 22.19
CA LYS A 74 0.20 11.27 21.97
C LYS A 74 1.16 11.18 20.77
N GLU A 75 1.74 10.02 20.55
CA GLU A 75 2.74 9.73 19.50
C GLU A 75 2.09 9.49 18.14
N CYS A 76 0.75 9.39 18.05
CA CYS A 76 0.05 9.32 16.77
C CYS A 76 0.31 10.61 15.97
N GLY A 77 0.59 10.45 14.69
CA GLY A 77 0.89 11.56 13.80
C GLY A 77 -0.36 12.28 13.32
N LYS A 78 -0.22 13.01 12.22
CA LYS A 78 -1.35 13.72 11.61
C LYS A 78 -2.37 12.74 11.05
N ILE A 79 -3.63 12.88 11.46
CA ILE A 79 -4.80 12.14 10.95
C ILE A 79 -5.47 12.96 9.84
N ASP A 80 -5.99 12.28 8.81
CA ASP A 80 -6.76 12.88 7.72
C ASP A 80 -8.08 12.10 7.53
N LEU A 81 -9.10 12.51 8.28
CA LEU A 81 -10.41 11.84 8.31
C LEU A 81 -11.09 11.79 6.94
N ALA A 82 -10.93 12.87 6.14
CA ALA A 82 -11.51 12.91 4.80
C ALA A 82 -10.87 11.86 3.89
N ARG A 83 -9.57 11.67 4.03
CA ARG A 83 -8.82 10.63 3.32
C ARG A 83 -9.21 9.24 3.78
N ASP A 84 -9.35 9.03 5.09
CA ASP A 84 -9.78 7.75 5.64
C ASP A 84 -11.15 7.34 5.09
N ALA A 85 -12.11 8.27 5.09
CA ALA A 85 -13.44 8.05 4.52
C ALA A 85 -13.37 7.74 3.02
N ALA A 86 -12.55 8.49 2.26
CA ALA A 86 -12.38 8.30 0.83
C ALA A 86 -11.78 6.92 0.49
N GLU A 87 -10.70 6.55 1.16
CA GLU A 87 -10.05 5.26 0.90
C GLU A 87 -10.92 4.08 1.36
N TRP A 88 -11.69 4.26 2.43
CA TRP A 88 -12.63 3.25 2.91
C TRP A 88 -13.70 2.91 1.88
N TRP A 89 -14.41 3.93 1.35
CA TRP A 89 -15.45 3.65 0.35
C TRP A 89 -14.86 3.10 -0.96
N MET A 90 -13.63 3.47 -1.31
CA MET A 90 -12.97 2.93 -2.50
C MET A 90 -12.69 1.43 -2.32
N LEU A 91 -12.21 1.01 -1.15
CA LEU A 91 -11.99 -0.41 -0.84
C LEU A 91 -13.32 -1.18 -0.80
N ASP A 92 -14.33 -0.64 -0.10
CA ASP A 92 -15.67 -1.23 -0.01
C ASP A 92 -16.29 -1.50 -1.38
N ALA A 93 -16.17 -0.54 -2.30
CA ALA A 93 -16.68 -0.69 -3.66
C ALA A 93 -15.82 -1.61 -4.54
N PHE A 94 -14.48 -1.60 -4.36
CA PHE A 94 -13.56 -2.25 -5.30
C PHE A 94 -13.25 -3.71 -4.97
N LEU A 95 -13.10 -4.06 -3.69
CA LEU A 95 -12.73 -5.43 -3.28
C LEU A 95 -13.69 -6.51 -3.77
N PRO A 96 -15.02 -6.30 -3.80
CA PRO A 96 -15.97 -7.30 -4.34
C PRO A 96 -15.72 -7.63 -5.82
N THR A 97 -15.06 -6.74 -6.57
CA THR A 97 -14.72 -7.01 -7.99
C THR A 97 -13.62 -8.06 -8.15
N ARG A 98 -12.89 -8.39 -7.09
CA ARG A 98 -11.72 -9.29 -7.07
C ARG A 98 -10.58 -8.87 -8.00
N LYS A 99 -10.61 -7.62 -8.49
CA LYS A 99 -9.53 -7.02 -9.27
C LYS A 99 -8.33 -6.71 -8.37
N PRO A 100 -7.09 -6.69 -8.92
CA PRO A 100 -5.87 -6.51 -8.14
C PRO A 100 -5.83 -5.23 -7.29
N VAL A 101 -5.36 -5.38 -6.04
CA VAL A 101 -5.14 -4.29 -5.09
C VAL A 101 -3.71 -4.30 -4.58
N LEU A 102 -3.05 -3.13 -4.58
CA LEU A 102 -1.72 -2.90 -4.03
C LEU A 102 -1.77 -1.77 -3.00
N GLY A 103 -1.39 -2.06 -1.74
CA GLY A 103 -1.23 -1.06 -0.68
C GLY A 103 0.24 -0.78 -0.40
N ILE A 104 0.63 0.50 -0.29
CA ILE A 104 2.01 0.91 -0.01
C ILE A 104 2.04 1.82 1.22
N CYS A 105 2.87 1.49 2.20
CA CYS A 105 3.05 2.19 3.48
C CYS A 105 1.70 2.35 4.22
N ARG A 106 1.13 3.55 4.30
CA ARG A 106 -0.23 3.71 4.81
C ARG A 106 -1.25 2.79 4.09
N GLY A 107 -1.00 2.44 2.83
CA GLY A 107 -1.86 1.54 2.08
C GLY A 107 -1.96 0.14 2.67
N ILE A 108 -0.87 -0.49 3.12
CA ILE A 108 -0.93 -1.79 3.82
C ILE A 108 -1.71 -1.66 5.14
N GLN A 109 -1.52 -0.55 5.86
CA GLN A 109 -2.20 -0.27 7.12
C GLN A 109 -3.71 -0.15 6.91
N MET A 110 -4.14 0.61 5.89
CA MET A 110 -5.55 0.74 5.52
C MET A 110 -6.15 -0.61 5.10
N LEU A 111 -5.43 -1.41 4.32
CA LEU A 111 -5.86 -2.76 3.94
C LEU A 111 -6.03 -3.67 5.17
N ASN A 112 -5.10 -3.60 6.15
CA ASN A 112 -5.19 -4.36 7.38
C ASN A 112 -6.39 -3.96 8.23
N VAL A 113 -6.57 -2.64 8.45
CA VAL A 113 -7.69 -2.09 9.23
C VAL A 113 -9.03 -2.39 8.55
N PHE A 114 -9.11 -2.28 7.23
CA PHE A 114 -10.33 -2.63 6.47
C PHE A 114 -10.72 -4.10 6.63
N CYS A 115 -9.74 -4.99 6.78
CA CYS A 115 -9.96 -6.41 7.09
C CYS A 115 -10.15 -6.69 8.59
N GLY A 116 -10.30 -5.67 9.45
CA GLY A 116 -10.56 -5.81 10.90
C GLY A 116 -9.31 -5.95 11.76
N GLY A 117 -8.11 -5.71 11.21
CA GLY A 117 -6.86 -5.69 11.98
C GLY A 117 -6.59 -4.38 12.70
N THR A 118 -5.53 -4.34 13.52
CA THR A 118 -5.10 -3.17 14.30
C THR A 118 -3.70 -2.69 13.91
N LEU A 119 -3.30 -1.52 14.42
CA LEU A 119 -2.00 -0.93 14.16
C LEU A 119 -1.27 -0.60 15.46
N HIS A 120 0.05 -0.78 15.46
CA HIS A 120 0.93 -0.03 16.36
C HIS A 120 0.90 1.44 15.93
N GLN A 121 0.35 2.31 16.78
CA GLN A 121 0.24 3.74 16.46
C GLN A 121 1.61 4.45 16.44
N HIS A 122 2.62 3.86 17.09
CA HIS A 122 4.00 4.35 17.06
C HIS A 122 4.98 3.20 17.31
N ILE A 123 5.98 3.10 16.45
CA ILE A 123 7.16 2.23 16.60
C ILE A 123 8.40 3.13 16.63
N PRO A 124 9.18 3.12 17.73
CA PRO A 124 10.34 4.02 17.87
C PRO A 124 11.48 3.59 16.96
N ASN A 125 12.26 4.57 16.50
CA ASN A 125 13.51 4.36 15.74
C ASN A 125 13.38 3.58 14.43
N HIS A 126 12.17 3.49 13.87
CA HIS A 126 11.88 2.72 12.66
C HIS A 126 11.73 3.60 11.39
N SER A 127 12.11 4.87 11.44
CA SER A 127 12.00 5.78 10.30
C SER A 127 13.36 6.39 9.94
N ASP A 128 13.82 6.15 8.70
CA ASP A 128 15.05 6.73 8.15
C ASP A 128 14.81 7.36 6.77
N PHE A 129 14.53 8.65 6.79
CA PHE A 129 14.31 9.44 5.56
C PHE A 129 15.55 9.58 4.67
N LYS A 130 16.77 9.41 5.23
CA LYS A 130 18.03 9.53 4.47
C LYS A 130 18.21 8.35 3.51
N SER A 131 17.78 7.17 3.91
CA SER A 131 17.88 5.93 3.13
C SER A 131 16.70 5.68 2.17
N ARG A 132 15.87 6.70 1.91
CA ARG A 132 14.68 6.62 1.07
C ARG A 132 14.89 5.88 -0.26
N ALA A 133 16.01 6.12 -0.94
CA ALA A 133 16.30 5.57 -2.27
C ALA A 133 17.26 4.38 -2.27
N THR A 134 17.82 4.01 -1.11
CA THR A 134 18.87 2.97 -1.00
C THR A 134 18.51 1.82 -0.06
N GLY A 135 17.47 2.01 0.75
CA GLY A 135 17.09 1.10 1.83
C GLY A 135 17.96 1.23 3.08
N CYS A 136 17.40 0.91 4.24
CA CYS A 136 18.07 0.99 5.54
C CYS A 136 18.10 -0.32 6.29
N HIS A 137 17.07 -1.19 6.17
CA HIS A 137 17.03 -2.48 6.84
C HIS A 137 16.67 -3.63 5.89
N ALA A 138 16.88 -4.84 6.34
CA ALA A 138 16.50 -6.04 5.62
C ALA A 138 15.12 -6.53 6.10
N VAL A 139 14.32 -7.05 5.16
CA VAL A 139 13.10 -7.77 5.49
C VAL A 139 13.21 -9.22 5.02
N ARG A 140 12.83 -10.15 5.90
CA ARG A 140 12.78 -11.58 5.61
C ARG A 140 11.42 -11.91 4.98
N ILE A 141 11.46 -12.50 3.78
CA ILE A 141 10.27 -12.93 3.04
C ILE A 141 9.85 -14.31 3.52
N GLN A 142 8.57 -14.44 3.87
CA GLN A 142 8.00 -15.71 4.32
C GLN A 142 7.82 -16.67 3.14
N PRO A 143 8.22 -17.94 3.26
CA PRO A 143 8.06 -18.93 2.20
C PRO A 143 6.57 -19.20 1.90
N ASN A 144 6.29 -19.67 0.68
CA ASN A 144 4.95 -20.03 0.23
C ASN A 144 3.94 -18.87 0.24
N THR A 145 4.40 -17.62 0.21
CA THR A 145 3.56 -16.42 0.13
C THR A 145 3.56 -15.84 -1.28
N MET A 146 2.57 -14.95 -1.54
CA MET A 146 2.49 -14.20 -2.80
C MET A 146 3.80 -13.46 -3.08
N LEU A 147 4.36 -12.77 -2.09
CA LEU A 147 5.60 -12.00 -2.22
C LEU A 147 6.80 -12.90 -2.53
N ALA A 148 6.90 -14.08 -1.89
CA ALA A 148 7.97 -15.06 -2.15
C ALA A 148 7.92 -15.56 -3.61
N GLY A 149 6.72 -15.89 -4.11
CA GLY A 149 6.51 -16.28 -5.50
C GLY A 149 6.85 -15.18 -6.50
N MET A 150 6.58 -13.92 -6.11
CA MET A 150 6.90 -12.74 -6.94
C MET A 150 8.39 -12.46 -7.00
N LEU A 151 9.06 -12.34 -5.87
CA LEU A 151 10.44 -11.83 -5.80
C LEU A 151 11.49 -12.94 -5.95
N GLN A 152 11.16 -14.18 -5.58
CA GLN A 152 12.04 -15.35 -5.66
C GLN A 152 13.36 -15.16 -4.90
N THR A 153 13.27 -14.55 -3.73
CA THR A 153 14.38 -14.34 -2.79
C THR A 153 13.87 -14.51 -1.37
N LYS A 154 14.75 -14.83 -0.43
CA LYS A 154 14.43 -15.00 0.99
C LYS A 154 14.50 -13.68 1.77
N GLN A 155 15.18 -12.68 1.21
CA GLN A 155 15.43 -11.40 1.89
C GLN A 155 15.63 -10.30 0.85
N ILE A 156 15.17 -9.09 1.17
CA ILE A 156 15.46 -7.87 0.40
C ILE A 156 15.79 -6.73 1.35
N LYS A 157 16.50 -5.74 0.84
CA LYS A 157 16.74 -4.47 1.55
C LYS A 157 15.64 -3.48 1.18
N VAL A 158 15.04 -2.82 2.19
CA VAL A 158 13.95 -1.87 2.01
C VAL A 158 14.23 -0.54 2.71
N ASN A 159 13.54 0.52 2.29
CA ASN A 159 13.52 1.78 3.02
C ASN A 159 12.46 1.74 4.12
N SER A 160 12.61 2.60 5.12
CA SER A 160 11.63 2.78 6.19
C SER A 160 11.29 4.27 6.34
N LEU A 161 10.07 4.64 5.98
CA LEU A 161 9.55 6.00 6.05
C LEU A 161 8.25 6.05 6.86
N HIS A 162 8.11 5.16 7.83
CA HIS A 162 6.92 5.00 8.65
C HIS A 162 7.27 4.91 10.12
N HIS A 163 6.34 5.29 10.98
CA HIS A 163 6.41 5.14 12.42
C HIS A 163 5.23 4.35 12.99
N GLN A 164 4.38 3.83 12.12
CA GLN A 164 3.30 2.90 12.43
C GLN A 164 3.51 1.58 11.70
N ALA A 165 2.99 0.49 12.23
CA ALA A 165 3.04 -0.83 11.61
C ALA A 165 1.75 -1.62 11.90
N VAL A 166 1.53 -2.70 11.15
CA VAL A 166 0.49 -3.69 11.46
C VAL A 166 0.78 -4.31 12.82
N ASP A 167 -0.23 -4.35 13.69
CA ASP A 167 -0.21 -5.03 14.98
C ASP A 167 -0.95 -6.37 14.86
N SER A 168 -2.26 -6.41 15.05
CA SER A 168 -3.04 -7.62 14.79
C SER A 168 -3.44 -7.68 13.32
N LEU A 169 -3.30 -8.87 12.72
CA LEU A 169 -3.72 -9.08 11.32
C LEU A 169 -5.24 -9.06 11.19
N GLY A 170 -5.70 -8.42 10.12
CA GLY A 170 -7.07 -8.52 9.67
C GLY A 170 -7.43 -9.92 9.17
N GLU A 171 -8.74 -10.16 9.05
CA GLU A 171 -9.30 -11.43 8.60
C GLU A 171 -8.75 -11.83 7.23
N ASP A 172 -8.42 -13.11 7.08
CA ASP A 172 -7.89 -13.70 5.86
C ASP A 172 -6.55 -13.12 5.35
N LEU A 173 -5.88 -12.25 6.12
CA LEU A 173 -4.54 -11.79 5.79
C LEU A 173 -3.48 -12.79 6.25
N VAL A 174 -2.37 -12.83 5.51
CA VAL A 174 -1.17 -13.62 5.83
C VAL A 174 0.06 -12.73 5.75
N VAL A 175 0.99 -12.91 6.69
CA VAL A 175 2.27 -12.20 6.69
C VAL A 175 3.15 -12.70 5.55
N CYS A 176 3.62 -11.79 4.71
CA CYS A 176 4.51 -12.08 3.58
C CYS A 176 5.96 -11.68 3.85
N ALA A 177 6.20 -10.70 4.71
CA ALA A 177 7.55 -10.28 5.11
C ALA A 177 7.54 -9.67 6.50
N VAL A 178 8.69 -9.80 7.19
CA VAL A 178 8.92 -9.30 8.56
C VAL A 178 10.31 -8.66 8.61
N SER A 179 10.43 -7.51 9.28
CA SER A 179 11.70 -6.83 9.55
C SER A 179 12.53 -7.59 10.60
N GLU A 180 13.80 -7.20 10.76
CA GLU A 180 14.70 -7.82 11.76
C GLU A 180 14.22 -7.57 13.19
N ASP A 181 13.58 -6.44 13.44
CA ASP A 181 12.99 -6.07 14.75
C ASP A 181 11.56 -6.62 14.96
N GLY A 182 11.06 -7.45 14.01
CA GLY A 182 9.85 -8.24 14.18
C GLY A 182 8.56 -7.62 13.66
N PHE A 183 8.59 -6.42 13.07
CA PHE A 183 7.38 -5.78 12.52
C PHE A 183 6.96 -6.39 11.18
N VAL A 184 5.65 -6.41 10.95
CA VAL A 184 5.08 -6.88 9.70
C VAL A 184 5.37 -5.86 8.60
N GLU A 185 6.04 -6.30 7.55
CA GLU A 185 6.46 -5.47 6.42
C GLU A 185 5.68 -5.75 5.13
N ALA A 186 5.04 -6.92 5.04
CA ALA A 186 4.12 -7.18 3.92
C ALA A 186 3.04 -8.18 4.32
N VAL A 187 1.86 -7.97 3.75
CA VAL A 187 0.70 -8.88 3.87
C VAL A 187 0.09 -9.16 2.51
N SER A 188 -0.56 -10.33 2.38
CA SER A 188 -1.44 -10.65 1.27
C SER A 188 -2.73 -11.29 1.80
N HIS A 189 -3.81 -11.26 1.01
CA HIS A 189 -5.06 -11.90 1.37
C HIS A 189 -5.11 -13.30 0.75
N LYS A 190 -5.32 -14.34 1.56
CA LYS A 190 -5.26 -15.76 1.15
C LYS A 190 -6.29 -16.15 0.08
N ASN A 191 -7.45 -15.49 0.09
CA ASN A 191 -8.57 -15.82 -0.80
C ASN A 191 -8.74 -14.83 -1.97
N HIS A 192 -7.85 -13.81 -2.14
CA HIS A 192 -7.95 -12.82 -3.20
C HIS A 192 -6.89 -13.08 -4.29
N PRO A 193 -7.21 -12.99 -5.60
CA PRO A 193 -6.28 -13.28 -6.69
C PRO A 193 -4.99 -12.45 -6.67
N PHE A 194 -5.09 -11.18 -6.29
CA PHE A 194 -3.96 -10.30 -6.03
C PHE A 194 -4.36 -9.18 -5.08
N PHE A 195 -4.02 -9.35 -3.82
CA PHE A 195 -4.15 -8.34 -2.77
C PHE A 195 -2.83 -8.37 -1.99
N LEU A 196 -2.03 -7.33 -2.17
CA LEU A 196 -0.71 -7.20 -1.57
C LEU A 196 -0.58 -5.85 -0.88
N GLY A 197 -0.14 -5.85 0.37
CA GLY A 197 0.31 -4.67 1.09
C GLY A 197 1.81 -4.76 1.36
N VAL A 198 2.56 -3.68 1.18
CA VAL A 198 3.96 -3.54 1.58
C VAL A 198 4.13 -2.27 2.43
N GLN A 199 4.90 -2.37 3.53
CA GLN A 199 5.04 -1.28 4.48
C GLN A 199 6.08 -0.24 4.03
N TRP A 200 7.09 -0.69 3.31
CA TRP A 200 8.10 0.20 2.71
C TRP A 200 7.59 0.92 1.46
N HIS A 201 8.44 1.75 0.86
CA HIS A 201 8.14 2.53 -0.32
C HIS A 201 8.94 2.05 -1.56
N PRO A 202 8.48 1.01 -2.27
CA PRO A 202 9.17 0.48 -3.45
C PRO A 202 9.29 1.50 -4.58
N GLU A 203 8.34 2.46 -4.70
CA GLU A 203 8.36 3.51 -5.71
C GLU A 203 9.56 4.46 -5.61
N HIS A 204 10.15 4.60 -4.42
CA HIS A 204 11.37 5.39 -4.24
C HIS A 204 12.62 4.65 -4.72
N MET A 205 12.60 3.32 -4.72
CA MET A 205 13.73 2.45 -5.04
C MET A 205 13.63 1.84 -6.45
N SER A 206 12.42 1.73 -7.02
CA SER A 206 12.12 1.01 -8.27
C SER A 206 12.97 1.41 -9.47
N ARG A 207 13.50 2.66 -9.49
CA ARG A 207 14.36 3.12 -10.59
C ARG A 207 15.71 2.42 -10.61
N LYS A 208 16.24 2.04 -9.43
CA LYS A 208 17.60 1.49 -9.27
C LYS A 208 17.60 0.01 -8.91
N ASP A 209 16.54 -0.48 -8.28
CA ASP A 209 16.40 -1.84 -7.81
C ASP A 209 15.29 -2.58 -8.59
N PRO A 210 15.67 -3.59 -9.42
CA PRO A 210 14.72 -4.37 -10.19
C PRO A 210 13.70 -5.15 -9.33
N LEU A 211 14.06 -5.57 -8.12
CA LEU A 211 13.14 -6.28 -7.22
C LEU A 211 12.01 -5.36 -6.76
N GLN A 212 12.31 -4.09 -6.51
CA GLN A 212 11.29 -3.09 -6.15
C GLN A 212 10.36 -2.77 -7.33
N GLN A 213 10.92 -2.68 -8.54
CA GLN A 213 10.11 -2.50 -9.75
C GLN A 213 9.24 -3.73 -10.04
N LYS A 214 9.72 -4.94 -9.76
CA LYS A 214 9.01 -6.20 -9.99
C LYS A 214 7.66 -6.26 -9.25
N ILE A 215 7.53 -5.57 -8.10
CA ILE A 215 6.25 -5.44 -7.39
C ILE A 215 5.20 -4.78 -8.29
N PHE A 216 5.55 -3.66 -8.92
CA PHE A 216 4.66 -2.95 -9.85
C PHE A 216 4.41 -3.75 -11.13
N ASP A 217 5.45 -4.38 -11.68
CA ASP A 217 5.34 -5.14 -12.93
C ASP A 217 4.37 -6.33 -12.78
N VAL A 218 4.46 -7.06 -11.65
CA VAL A 218 3.54 -8.17 -11.36
C VAL A 218 2.13 -7.67 -11.10
N PHE A 219 1.97 -6.60 -10.31
CA PHE A 219 0.67 -5.97 -10.08
C PHE A 219 0.00 -5.56 -11.41
N VAL A 220 0.71 -4.82 -12.26
CA VAL A 220 0.20 -4.38 -13.57
C VAL A 220 -0.13 -5.56 -14.48
N ARG A 221 0.69 -6.62 -14.46
CA ARG A 221 0.41 -7.83 -15.23
C ARG A 221 -0.88 -8.50 -14.79
N LYS A 222 -1.14 -8.57 -13.49
CA LYS A 222 -2.39 -9.12 -12.93
C LYS A 222 -3.62 -8.28 -13.27
N CYS A 223 -3.46 -6.98 -13.53
CA CYS A 223 -4.53 -6.10 -13.99
C CYS A 223 -4.87 -6.27 -15.50
N ARG A 224 -4.17 -7.12 -16.23
CA ARG A 224 -4.44 -7.39 -17.66
C ARG A 224 -5.33 -8.61 -17.88
N THR A 225 -5.55 -9.38 -16.84
CA THR A 225 -6.40 -10.59 -16.86
C THR A 225 -7.80 -10.27 -16.41
#